data_704052bfa8a9352b629ddddc94286dd4
#
_entry.id   704052bfa8a9352b629ddddc94286dd4
#
_cell.length_a   1.000
_cell.length_b   1.000
_cell.length_c   1.000
_cell.angle_alpha   90.00
_cell.angle_beta   90.00
_cell.angle_gamma   90.00
#
_symmetry.space_group_name_H-M   'P 1'
#
loop_
_entity.id
_entity.type
_entity.pdbx_description
1 polymer ?
#
loop_
_entity_poly.entity_id
_entity_poly.type
_entity_poly.pdbx_seq_one_letter_code
_entity_poly.pdbx_strand_id
1 'polypeptide(L)'
;MKNLIILVSFFFSLSLTSQKWINDSNCDDQSYEILNEAITHLANLEQLTAVGMAKAAKMTDSGCECANLLIAAAASNNANWGSRKDKLDKINIQLLSSQEKAWYDLLVETTKGEENNWSVVRSSIIKKFPNSPLINWITINGSDLGWNRFKEFANKFPENSSAAHNMIAYGYAYGEYGDAPDYKAAYEAIKKSRKMHKGPNALDSRSEIAAMEGNYQKALNNQLKAVDYASFASPYQSKLPTYWRNVNKETLMKNLEQAQKDVQDAILEKNIEEFKKYVTDDMQLVSGDSNLQDFYEFTDASFSRESNINWNSFDLRDFDFSFSPDMSMVILTFYADGSYTRDGSDESIAYSTRASSVWIATDNGWKTVHTNWAPYGGGSGIPKI
;
A
#
# COMPACT_ATOMS: atom_id res chain seq x y z
N MET A 1 -72.87 -29.41 -0.55
CA MET A 1 -71.75 -29.55 -1.52
C MET A 1 -70.92 -28.30 -1.48
N LYS A 2 -69.72 -28.37 -0.86
CA LYS A 2 -68.81 -27.25 -0.77
C LYS A 2 -67.79 -27.40 -1.87
N ASN A 3 -67.76 -26.47 -2.81
CA ASN A 3 -66.77 -26.42 -3.88
C ASN A 3 -65.45 -25.93 -3.32
N LEU A 4 -64.46 -26.82 -3.27
CA LEU A 4 -63.09 -26.51 -2.93
C LEU A 4 -62.37 -25.99 -4.21
N ILE A 5 -62.14 -24.70 -4.28
CA ILE A 5 -61.33 -24.10 -5.37
C ILE A 5 -59.86 -24.26 -4.96
N ILE A 6 -59.15 -25.18 -5.63
CA ILE A 6 -57.70 -25.33 -5.49
C ILE A 6 -57.02 -24.27 -6.35
N LEU A 7 -56.49 -23.24 -5.70
CA LEU A 7 -55.64 -22.21 -6.35
C LEU A 7 -54.23 -22.81 -6.53
N VAL A 8 -53.94 -23.30 -7.75
CA VAL A 8 -52.58 -23.73 -8.12
C VAL A 8 -51.76 -22.46 -8.40
N SER A 9 -50.99 -22.03 -7.39
CA SER A 9 -49.98 -20.97 -7.56
C SER A 9 -48.81 -21.52 -8.36
N PHE A 10 -48.76 -21.19 -9.65
CA PHE A 10 -47.55 -21.36 -10.46
C PHE A 10 -46.50 -20.39 -9.96
N PHE A 11 -45.61 -20.83 -9.07
CA PHE A 11 -44.35 -20.15 -8.84
C PHE A 11 -43.50 -20.30 -10.11
N PHE A 12 -43.55 -19.31 -10.98
CA PHE A 12 -42.47 -19.07 -11.93
C PHE A 12 -41.24 -18.71 -11.08
N SER A 13 -40.42 -19.68 -10.75
CA SER A 13 -39.02 -19.43 -10.41
C SER A 13 -38.36 -18.86 -11.67
N LEU A 14 -38.38 -17.52 -11.80
CA LEU A 14 -37.41 -16.84 -12.64
C LEU A 14 -36.04 -17.21 -12.06
N SER A 15 -35.42 -18.23 -12.62
CA SER A 15 -33.99 -18.42 -12.50
C SER A 15 -33.38 -17.14 -13.09
N LEU A 16 -33.06 -16.19 -12.20
CA LEU A 16 -32.17 -15.10 -12.53
C LEU A 16 -30.84 -15.79 -12.88
N THR A 17 -30.63 -16.07 -14.16
CA THR A 17 -29.35 -16.52 -14.66
C THR A 17 -28.41 -15.34 -14.39
N SER A 18 -27.51 -15.51 -13.38
CA SER A 18 -26.47 -14.54 -13.09
C SER A 18 -25.75 -14.18 -14.38
N GLN A 19 -25.58 -12.90 -14.65
CA GLN A 19 -24.89 -12.45 -15.85
C GLN A 19 -23.44 -12.89 -15.80
N LYS A 20 -23.03 -13.76 -16.72
CA LYS A 20 -21.67 -14.29 -16.81
C LYS A 20 -20.70 -13.26 -17.38
N TRP A 21 -19.44 -13.30 -16.95
CA TRP A 21 -18.36 -12.47 -17.50
C TRP A 21 -18.09 -12.83 -18.97
N ILE A 22 -18.00 -14.12 -19.26
CA ILE A 22 -17.94 -14.69 -20.60
C ILE A 22 -19.27 -15.40 -20.88
N ASN A 23 -19.82 -15.16 -22.08
CA ASN A 23 -21.10 -15.74 -22.47
C ASN A 23 -20.93 -16.97 -23.38
N ASP A 24 -19.70 -17.21 -23.86
CA ASP A 24 -19.36 -18.26 -24.79
C ASP A 24 -17.92 -18.73 -24.51
N SER A 25 -17.75 -20.03 -24.30
CA SER A 25 -16.47 -20.69 -24.05
C SER A 25 -16.45 -22.08 -24.62
N ASN A 26 -15.32 -22.55 -25.07
CA ASN A 26 -15.11 -23.93 -25.51
C ASN A 26 -14.74 -24.89 -24.36
N CYS A 27 -14.72 -24.43 -23.11
CA CYS A 27 -14.53 -25.25 -21.93
C CYS A 27 -15.82 -26.03 -21.57
N ASP A 28 -15.68 -27.12 -20.84
CA ASP A 28 -16.84 -27.80 -20.28
C ASP A 28 -17.60 -26.91 -19.26
N ASP A 29 -18.83 -27.28 -18.94
CA ASP A 29 -19.73 -26.48 -18.09
C ASP A 29 -19.11 -26.19 -16.72
N GLN A 30 -18.42 -27.17 -16.09
CA GLN A 30 -17.83 -27.02 -14.78
C GLN A 30 -16.62 -26.06 -14.82
N SER A 31 -15.74 -26.21 -15.78
CA SER A 31 -14.60 -25.34 -16.01
C SER A 31 -15.04 -23.91 -16.36
N TYR A 32 -16.10 -23.78 -17.15
CA TYR A 32 -16.72 -22.50 -17.48
C TYR A 32 -17.25 -21.76 -16.24
N GLU A 33 -17.94 -22.44 -15.32
CA GLU A 33 -18.38 -21.83 -14.06
C GLU A 33 -17.21 -21.39 -13.18
N ILE A 34 -16.18 -22.23 -13.03
CA ILE A 34 -14.96 -21.89 -12.28
C ILE A 34 -14.27 -20.66 -12.87
N LEU A 35 -14.21 -20.55 -14.20
CA LEU A 35 -13.58 -19.40 -14.86
C LEU A 35 -14.38 -18.09 -14.68
N ASN A 36 -15.69 -18.13 -14.72
CA ASN A 36 -16.51 -16.93 -14.47
C ASN A 36 -16.30 -16.42 -13.04
N GLU A 37 -16.19 -17.31 -12.05
CA GLU A 37 -15.84 -16.93 -10.67
C GLU A 37 -14.39 -16.41 -10.59
N ALA A 38 -13.45 -17.07 -11.27
CA ALA A 38 -12.05 -16.63 -11.32
C ALA A 38 -11.90 -15.22 -11.92
N ILE A 39 -12.71 -14.86 -12.93
CA ILE A 39 -12.73 -13.50 -13.49
C ILE A 39 -13.25 -12.49 -12.46
N THR A 40 -14.21 -12.87 -11.62
CA THR A 40 -14.66 -12.01 -10.51
C THR A 40 -13.50 -11.68 -9.55
N HIS A 41 -12.70 -12.68 -9.17
CA HIS A 41 -11.50 -12.48 -8.37
C HIS A 41 -10.46 -11.62 -9.10
N LEU A 42 -10.21 -11.88 -10.38
CA LEU A 42 -9.27 -11.08 -11.17
C LEU A 42 -9.69 -9.61 -11.26
N ALA A 43 -10.98 -9.34 -11.49
CA ALA A 43 -11.52 -7.98 -11.53
C ALA A 43 -11.38 -7.26 -10.19
N ASN A 44 -11.45 -7.99 -9.08
CA ASN A 44 -11.24 -7.47 -7.72
C ASN A 44 -9.75 -7.52 -7.28
N LEU A 45 -8.80 -7.62 -8.20
CA LEU A 45 -7.34 -7.62 -7.96
C LEU A 45 -6.83 -8.77 -7.08
N GLU A 46 -7.55 -9.87 -7.02
CA GLU A 46 -7.20 -11.07 -6.26
C GLU A 46 -6.54 -12.11 -7.18
N GLN A 47 -5.43 -11.71 -7.80
CA GLN A 47 -4.76 -12.46 -8.88
C GLN A 47 -4.37 -13.89 -8.48
N LEU A 48 -3.88 -14.10 -7.25
CA LEU A 48 -3.46 -15.43 -6.80
C LEU A 48 -4.64 -16.40 -6.72
N THR A 49 -5.78 -15.93 -6.20
CA THR A 49 -7.02 -16.71 -6.15
C THR A 49 -7.51 -17.02 -7.57
N ALA A 50 -7.56 -16.00 -8.43
CA ALA A 50 -7.97 -16.15 -9.84
C ALA A 50 -7.10 -17.17 -10.58
N VAL A 51 -5.77 -17.11 -10.41
CA VAL A 51 -4.82 -18.08 -11.01
C VAL A 51 -5.02 -19.49 -10.45
N GLY A 52 -5.26 -19.63 -9.14
CA GLY A 52 -5.54 -20.92 -8.50
C GLY A 52 -6.81 -21.56 -9.08
N MET A 53 -7.88 -20.79 -9.23
CA MET A 53 -9.15 -21.24 -9.82
C MET A 53 -8.99 -21.58 -11.32
N ALA A 54 -8.25 -20.76 -12.09
CA ALA A 54 -7.97 -21.07 -13.50
C ALA A 54 -7.18 -22.41 -13.65
N LYS A 55 -6.23 -22.68 -12.76
CA LYS A 55 -5.55 -23.98 -12.74
C LYS A 55 -6.52 -25.12 -12.39
N ALA A 56 -7.44 -24.91 -11.47
CA ALA A 56 -8.48 -25.90 -11.15
C ALA A 56 -9.38 -26.18 -12.36
N ALA A 57 -9.84 -25.12 -13.08
CA ALA A 57 -10.58 -25.28 -14.32
C ALA A 57 -9.81 -26.11 -15.35
N LYS A 58 -8.50 -25.85 -15.52
CA LYS A 58 -7.64 -26.62 -16.43
C LYS A 58 -7.45 -28.10 -16.00
N MET A 59 -7.55 -28.39 -14.70
CA MET A 59 -7.52 -29.77 -14.20
C MET A 59 -8.84 -30.50 -14.47
N THR A 60 -9.96 -29.79 -14.48
CA THR A 60 -11.29 -30.31 -14.79
C THR A 60 -11.43 -30.58 -16.29
N ASP A 61 -11.03 -29.61 -17.12
CA ASP A 61 -11.00 -29.72 -18.58
C ASP A 61 -9.61 -29.34 -19.11
N SER A 62 -8.83 -30.34 -19.49
CA SER A 62 -7.48 -30.13 -20.04
C SER A 62 -7.46 -29.37 -21.39
N GLY A 63 -8.58 -29.32 -22.10
CA GLY A 63 -8.78 -28.59 -23.35
C GLY A 63 -9.13 -27.11 -23.16
N CYS A 64 -9.46 -26.69 -21.94
CA CYS A 64 -9.93 -25.34 -21.63
C CYS A 64 -8.79 -24.30 -21.75
N GLU A 65 -8.62 -23.69 -22.93
CA GLU A 65 -7.58 -22.67 -23.17
C GLU A 65 -7.91 -21.31 -22.54
N CYS A 66 -9.17 -21.01 -22.25
CA CYS A 66 -9.56 -19.82 -21.53
C CYS A 66 -8.93 -19.75 -20.12
N ALA A 67 -8.67 -20.91 -19.49
CA ALA A 67 -7.94 -20.98 -18.23
C ALA A 67 -6.48 -20.47 -18.37
N ASN A 68 -5.79 -20.86 -19.45
CA ASN A 68 -4.45 -20.34 -19.75
C ASN A 68 -4.48 -18.84 -20.07
N LEU A 69 -5.52 -18.36 -20.75
CA LEU A 69 -5.73 -16.94 -21.04
C LEU A 69 -5.92 -16.12 -19.75
N LEU A 70 -6.70 -16.60 -18.80
CA LEU A 70 -6.87 -15.94 -17.50
C LEU A 70 -5.56 -15.89 -16.71
N ILE A 71 -4.78 -16.97 -16.71
CA ILE A 71 -3.44 -17.00 -16.08
C ILE A 71 -2.52 -15.97 -16.74
N ALA A 72 -2.57 -15.82 -18.06
CA ALA A 72 -1.82 -14.79 -18.78
C ALA A 72 -2.31 -13.38 -18.44
N ALA A 73 -3.63 -13.18 -18.31
CA ALA A 73 -4.21 -11.90 -17.91
C ALA A 73 -3.78 -11.46 -16.51
N ALA A 74 -3.69 -12.42 -15.56
CA ALA A 74 -3.22 -12.17 -14.20
C ALA A 74 -1.70 -11.95 -14.12
N ALA A 75 -0.93 -12.36 -15.13
CA ALA A 75 0.52 -12.20 -15.14
C ALA A 75 0.94 -10.75 -15.45
N SER A 76 2.03 -10.32 -14.83
CA SER A 76 2.78 -9.13 -15.19
C SER A 76 4.17 -9.54 -15.70
N ASN A 77 4.95 -8.59 -16.24
CA ASN A 77 6.30 -8.89 -16.72
C ASN A 77 7.24 -9.39 -15.60
N ASN A 78 6.93 -9.07 -14.34
CA ASN A 78 7.71 -9.46 -13.16
C ASN A 78 7.00 -10.51 -12.29
N ALA A 79 5.96 -11.18 -12.80
CA ALA A 79 5.24 -12.18 -12.04
C ALA A 79 6.08 -13.45 -11.81
N ASN A 80 6.03 -13.99 -10.58
CA ASN A 80 6.75 -15.22 -10.21
C ASN A 80 6.34 -16.44 -11.06
N TRP A 81 5.16 -16.42 -11.68
CA TRP A 81 4.66 -17.47 -12.57
C TRP A 81 4.98 -17.23 -14.06
N GLY A 82 5.91 -16.32 -14.37
CA GLY A 82 6.37 -16.00 -15.71
C GLY A 82 5.67 -14.82 -16.36
N SER A 83 6.26 -14.26 -17.40
CA SER A 83 5.76 -13.07 -18.08
C SER A 83 4.44 -13.35 -18.83
N ARG A 84 3.65 -12.29 -19.03
CA ARG A 84 2.41 -12.35 -19.82
C ARG A 84 2.68 -12.82 -21.25
N LYS A 85 3.72 -12.29 -21.90
CA LYS A 85 4.08 -12.66 -23.27
C LYS A 85 4.36 -14.15 -23.40
N ASP A 86 5.20 -14.72 -22.54
CA ASP A 86 5.55 -16.15 -22.58
C ASP A 86 4.35 -17.08 -22.40
N LYS A 87 3.32 -16.59 -21.69
CA LYS A 87 2.08 -17.35 -21.47
C LYS A 87 1.15 -17.24 -22.68
N LEU A 88 1.02 -16.05 -23.26
CA LEU A 88 0.22 -15.84 -24.48
C LEU A 88 0.76 -16.62 -25.66
N ASP A 89 2.09 -16.69 -25.82
CA ASP A 89 2.74 -17.44 -26.90
C ASP A 89 2.45 -18.96 -26.87
N LYS A 90 2.00 -19.48 -25.71
CA LYS A 90 1.67 -20.91 -25.53
C LYS A 90 0.20 -21.24 -25.71
N ILE A 91 -0.66 -20.25 -25.90
CA ILE A 91 -2.11 -20.44 -26.01
C ILE A 91 -2.47 -20.97 -27.40
N ASN A 92 -3.24 -22.05 -27.44
CA ASN A 92 -3.85 -22.50 -28.69
C ASN A 92 -5.08 -21.65 -29.05
N ILE A 93 -4.86 -20.60 -29.84
CA ILE A 93 -5.89 -19.63 -30.22
C ILE A 93 -7.08 -20.30 -30.93
N GLN A 94 -6.90 -21.45 -31.59
CA GLN A 94 -7.97 -22.15 -32.30
C GLN A 94 -9.04 -22.70 -31.35
N LEU A 95 -8.67 -22.95 -30.10
CA LEU A 95 -9.55 -23.43 -29.04
C LEU A 95 -10.24 -22.32 -28.25
N LEU A 96 -9.96 -21.05 -28.54
CA LEU A 96 -10.64 -19.92 -27.94
C LEU A 96 -11.94 -19.60 -28.66
N SER A 97 -12.98 -19.24 -27.91
CA SER A 97 -14.22 -18.66 -28.45
C SER A 97 -13.96 -17.27 -29.06
N SER A 98 -14.93 -16.71 -29.73
CA SER A 98 -14.77 -15.39 -30.34
C SER A 98 -14.56 -14.26 -29.36
N GLN A 99 -15.16 -14.34 -28.17
CA GLN A 99 -14.99 -13.39 -27.08
C GLN A 99 -13.64 -13.55 -26.40
N GLU A 100 -13.20 -14.77 -26.18
CA GLU A 100 -11.88 -15.09 -25.62
C GLU A 100 -10.75 -14.66 -26.55
N LYS A 101 -10.91 -14.82 -27.87
CA LYS A 101 -9.96 -14.29 -28.88
C LYS A 101 -9.83 -12.77 -28.79
N ALA A 102 -10.95 -12.06 -28.62
CA ALA A 102 -10.91 -10.61 -28.45
C ALA A 102 -10.16 -10.20 -27.14
N TRP A 103 -10.31 -10.98 -26.07
CA TRP A 103 -9.54 -10.78 -24.85
C TRP A 103 -8.04 -11.06 -25.08
N TYR A 104 -7.72 -12.17 -25.76
CA TYR A 104 -6.35 -12.49 -26.14
C TYR A 104 -5.71 -11.36 -26.94
N ASP A 105 -6.38 -10.84 -27.97
CA ASP A 105 -5.87 -9.75 -28.83
C ASP A 105 -5.54 -8.50 -28.00
N LEU A 106 -6.40 -8.12 -27.02
CA LEU A 106 -6.12 -7.03 -26.10
C LEU A 106 -4.89 -7.28 -25.22
N LEU A 107 -4.76 -8.50 -24.70
CA LEU A 107 -3.59 -8.85 -23.86
C LEU A 107 -2.29 -8.82 -24.67
N VAL A 108 -2.33 -9.25 -25.92
CA VAL A 108 -1.17 -9.16 -26.85
C VAL A 108 -0.74 -7.71 -27.01
N GLU A 109 -1.68 -6.76 -27.20
CA GLU A 109 -1.33 -5.33 -27.29
C GLU A 109 -0.59 -4.83 -26.05
N THR A 110 -0.92 -5.33 -24.85
CA THR A 110 -0.21 -4.94 -23.62
C THR A 110 1.24 -5.40 -23.55
N THR A 111 1.68 -6.30 -24.45
CA THR A 111 3.05 -6.82 -24.48
C THR A 111 3.94 -6.15 -25.53
N LYS A 112 3.39 -5.27 -26.38
CA LYS A 112 4.09 -4.63 -27.50
C LYS A 112 4.83 -3.33 -27.16
N GLY A 113 4.73 -2.85 -25.92
CA GLY A 113 5.35 -1.59 -25.50
C GLY A 113 4.83 -0.41 -26.32
N GLU A 114 5.73 0.39 -26.92
CA GLU A 114 5.38 1.58 -27.71
C GLU A 114 4.73 1.25 -29.05
N GLU A 115 4.92 0.05 -29.57
CA GLU A 115 4.35 -0.41 -30.86
C GLU A 115 2.90 -0.90 -30.72
N ASN A 116 2.27 -0.73 -29.56
CA ASN A 116 0.92 -1.19 -29.32
C ASN A 116 -0.13 -0.37 -30.10
N ASN A 117 -1.16 -1.06 -30.56
CA ASN A 117 -2.34 -0.49 -31.18
C ASN A 117 -3.57 -0.58 -30.25
N TRP A 118 -3.35 -0.46 -28.94
CA TRP A 118 -4.36 -0.65 -27.90
C TRP A 118 -5.69 0.06 -28.19
N SER A 119 -5.64 1.35 -28.51
CA SER A 119 -6.84 2.16 -28.74
C SER A 119 -7.66 1.67 -29.94
N VAL A 120 -7.01 1.22 -31.00
CA VAL A 120 -7.66 0.71 -32.22
C VAL A 120 -8.30 -0.65 -31.93
N VAL A 121 -7.53 -1.58 -31.36
CA VAL A 121 -8.02 -2.93 -31.00
C VAL A 121 -9.17 -2.83 -30.02
N ARG A 122 -9.04 -2.03 -28.95
CA ARG A 122 -10.07 -1.75 -27.96
C ARG A 122 -11.37 -1.26 -28.63
N SER A 123 -11.28 -0.24 -29.48
CA SER A 123 -12.46 0.35 -30.14
C SER A 123 -13.18 -0.66 -31.03
N SER A 124 -12.43 -1.54 -31.69
CA SER A 124 -12.96 -2.62 -32.52
C SER A 124 -13.71 -3.66 -31.69
N ILE A 125 -13.11 -4.15 -30.59
CA ILE A 125 -13.71 -5.24 -29.81
C ILE A 125 -14.93 -4.79 -28.98
N ILE A 126 -14.94 -3.54 -28.48
CA ILE A 126 -16.13 -2.98 -27.81
C ILE A 126 -17.33 -2.95 -28.77
N LYS A 127 -17.11 -2.54 -30.04
CA LYS A 127 -18.15 -2.54 -31.06
C LYS A 127 -18.66 -3.96 -31.38
N LYS A 128 -17.75 -4.93 -31.36
CA LYS A 128 -18.09 -6.33 -31.66
C LYS A 128 -18.81 -7.02 -30.50
N PHE A 129 -18.47 -6.69 -29.26
CA PHE A 129 -18.99 -7.30 -28.04
C PHE A 129 -19.58 -6.27 -27.06
N PRO A 130 -20.56 -5.44 -27.49
CA PRO A 130 -21.05 -4.34 -26.65
C PRO A 130 -21.71 -4.83 -25.36
N ASN A 131 -22.24 -6.04 -25.32
CA ASN A 131 -22.96 -6.62 -24.18
C ASN A 131 -22.14 -7.63 -23.37
N SER A 132 -20.80 -7.72 -23.58
CA SER A 132 -19.92 -8.56 -22.80
C SER A 132 -19.42 -7.80 -21.54
N PRO A 133 -19.73 -8.29 -20.32
CA PRO A 133 -19.18 -7.68 -19.11
C PRO A 133 -17.65 -7.70 -19.10
N LEU A 134 -17.02 -8.83 -19.46
CA LEU A 134 -15.57 -8.95 -19.51
C LEU A 134 -14.93 -7.91 -20.44
N ILE A 135 -15.40 -7.84 -21.70
CA ILE A 135 -14.83 -6.90 -22.68
C ILE A 135 -15.00 -5.45 -22.22
N ASN A 136 -16.18 -5.09 -21.72
CA ASN A 136 -16.40 -3.75 -21.20
C ASN A 136 -15.52 -3.45 -19.98
N TRP A 137 -15.30 -4.43 -19.08
CA TRP A 137 -14.45 -4.25 -17.91
C TRP A 137 -12.97 -4.05 -18.26
N ILE A 138 -12.40 -4.97 -19.04
CA ILE A 138 -10.96 -4.92 -19.38
C ILE A 138 -10.60 -3.73 -20.27
N THR A 139 -11.58 -3.09 -20.90
CA THR A 139 -11.41 -1.92 -21.76
C THR A 139 -11.69 -0.59 -21.05
N ILE A 140 -12.10 -0.60 -19.78
CA ILE A 140 -12.29 0.62 -18.97
C ILE A 140 -10.99 1.37 -18.71
N ASN A 141 -9.88 0.66 -18.57
CA ASN A 141 -8.59 1.25 -18.23
C ASN A 141 -8.02 2.05 -19.41
N GLY A 142 -7.96 3.35 -19.23
CA GLY A 142 -7.36 4.31 -20.14
C GLY A 142 -7.51 5.72 -19.56
N SER A 143 -6.47 6.54 -19.65
CA SER A 143 -6.44 7.89 -19.08
C SER A 143 -7.51 8.84 -19.62
N ASP A 144 -8.07 8.55 -20.79
CA ASP A 144 -9.08 9.31 -21.50
C ASP A 144 -10.54 8.97 -21.13
N LEU A 145 -10.75 7.94 -20.31
CA LEU A 145 -12.09 7.41 -20.05
C LEU A 145 -12.79 8.02 -18.82
N GLY A 146 -12.04 8.60 -17.92
CA GLY A 146 -12.54 9.24 -16.70
C GLY A 146 -13.27 8.28 -15.73
N TRP A 147 -13.53 8.78 -14.55
CA TRP A 147 -14.15 8.02 -13.45
C TRP A 147 -15.61 7.61 -13.72
N ASN A 148 -16.34 8.35 -14.55
CA ASN A 148 -17.74 8.05 -14.88
C ASN A 148 -17.92 6.71 -15.57
N ARG A 149 -16.90 6.16 -16.23
CA ARG A 149 -16.97 4.82 -16.87
C ARG A 149 -17.25 3.70 -15.88
N PHE A 150 -16.78 3.82 -14.64
CA PHE A 150 -17.12 2.83 -13.61
C PHE A 150 -18.61 2.88 -13.24
N LYS A 151 -19.22 4.07 -13.21
CA LYS A 151 -20.67 4.23 -13.01
C LYS A 151 -21.45 3.67 -14.19
N GLU A 152 -21.01 3.95 -15.42
CA GLU A 152 -21.62 3.41 -16.64
C GLU A 152 -21.56 1.87 -16.65
N PHE A 153 -20.39 1.31 -16.30
CA PHE A 153 -20.23 -0.14 -16.19
C PHE A 153 -21.15 -0.73 -15.12
N ALA A 154 -21.18 -0.17 -13.93
CA ALA A 154 -22.02 -0.66 -12.83
C ALA A 154 -23.51 -0.60 -13.14
N ASN A 155 -23.95 0.40 -13.90
CA ASN A 155 -25.34 0.50 -14.36
C ASN A 155 -25.68 -0.52 -15.44
N LYS A 156 -24.75 -0.78 -16.36
CA LYS A 156 -24.96 -1.69 -17.50
C LYS A 156 -24.82 -3.16 -17.09
N PHE A 157 -23.93 -3.47 -16.16
CA PHE A 157 -23.60 -4.82 -15.72
C PHE A 157 -23.69 -4.94 -14.18
N PRO A 158 -24.89 -4.77 -13.61
CA PRO A 158 -25.04 -4.66 -12.16
C PRO A 158 -24.53 -5.90 -11.40
N GLU A 159 -24.66 -7.11 -11.97
CA GLU A 159 -24.22 -8.35 -11.31
C GLU A 159 -22.70 -8.54 -11.32
N ASN A 160 -21.97 -7.92 -12.26
CA ASN A 160 -20.53 -7.98 -12.40
C ASN A 160 -19.82 -6.74 -11.80
N SER A 161 -20.53 -5.86 -11.08
CA SER A 161 -20.09 -4.51 -10.77
C SER A 161 -19.35 -4.35 -9.43
N SER A 162 -18.98 -5.44 -8.74
CA SER A 162 -18.27 -5.33 -7.44
C SER A 162 -17.00 -4.48 -7.52
N ALA A 163 -16.13 -4.78 -8.49
CA ALA A 163 -14.90 -4.04 -8.71
C ALA A 163 -15.17 -2.59 -9.17
N ALA A 164 -16.20 -2.38 -10.00
CA ALA A 164 -16.60 -1.04 -10.43
C ALA A 164 -17.05 -0.18 -9.23
N HIS A 165 -17.84 -0.75 -8.30
CA HIS A 165 -18.22 -0.05 -7.08
C HIS A 165 -17.02 0.26 -6.18
N ASN A 166 -16.00 -0.59 -6.17
CA ASN A 166 -14.75 -0.31 -5.49
C ASN A 166 -14.02 0.92 -6.09
N MET A 167 -13.94 1.00 -7.41
CA MET A 167 -13.36 2.15 -8.11
C MET A 167 -14.21 3.43 -7.97
N ILE A 168 -15.55 3.31 -8.00
CA ILE A 168 -16.46 4.43 -7.73
C ILE A 168 -16.20 5.02 -6.34
N ALA A 169 -15.86 4.20 -5.37
CA ALA A 169 -15.51 4.68 -4.03
C ALA A 169 -14.27 5.59 -4.04
N TYR A 170 -13.24 5.22 -4.78
CA TYR A 170 -12.06 6.10 -4.97
C TYR A 170 -12.42 7.39 -5.70
N GLY A 171 -13.27 7.33 -6.73
CA GLY A 171 -13.73 8.53 -7.42
C GLY A 171 -14.41 9.53 -6.47
N TYR A 172 -15.21 9.06 -5.52
CA TYR A 172 -15.77 9.90 -4.47
C TYR A 172 -14.70 10.39 -3.48
N ALA A 173 -13.78 9.51 -3.06
CA ALA A 173 -12.74 9.86 -2.10
C ALA A 173 -11.72 10.88 -2.66
N TYR A 174 -11.50 10.89 -3.97
CA TYR A 174 -10.64 11.87 -4.65
C TYR A 174 -11.39 13.16 -5.07
N GLY A 175 -12.71 13.20 -4.91
CA GLY A 175 -13.52 14.35 -5.35
C GLY A 175 -13.80 14.39 -6.85
N GLU A 176 -13.57 13.29 -7.59
CA GLU A 176 -13.76 13.21 -9.06
C GLU A 176 -15.23 13.29 -9.50
N TYR A 177 -16.16 13.17 -8.58
CA TYR A 177 -17.60 13.26 -8.84
C TYR A 177 -18.27 14.52 -8.28
N GLY A 178 -17.50 15.48 -7.78
CA GLY A 178 -17.97 16.73 -7.19
C GLY A 178 -16.83 17.72 -6.97
N ASP A 179 -17.12 18.78 -6.23
CA ASP A 179 -16.14 19.85 -5.95
C ASP A 179 -15.16 19.50 -4.82
N ALA A 180 -15.42 18.41 -4.08
CA ALA A 180 -14.61 17.95 -2.94
C ALA A 180 -14.78 16.45 -2.70
N PRO A 181 -13.88 15.81 -1.92
CA PRO A 181 -14.04 14.44 -1.47
C PRO A 181 -15.37 14.19 -0.72
N ASP A 182 -16.07 13.10 -1.10
CA ASP A 182 -17.27 12.62 -0.42
C ASP A 182 -17.02 11.23 0.18
N TYR A 183 -16.44 11.20 1.38
CA TYR A 183 -16.14 9.94 2.07
C TYR A 183 -17.38 9.13 2.43
N LYS A 184 -18.54 9.79 2.66
CA LYS A 184 -19.80 9.09 2.93
C LYS A 184 -20.26 8.30 1.71
N ALA A 185 -20.27 8.93 0.53
CA ALA A 185 -20.59 8.25 -0.72
C ALA A 185 -19.57 7.17 -1.07
N ALA A 186 -18.29 7.40 -0.79
CA ALA A 186 -17.23 6.41 -0.95
C ALA A 186 -17.50 5.14 -0.12
N TYR A 187 -17.84 5.27 1.17
CA TYR A 187 -18.17 4.11 2.00
C TYR A 187 -19.43 3.37 1.56
N GLU A 188 -20.45 4.06 1.07
CA GLU A 188 -21.65 3.39 0.50
C GLU A 188 -21.30 2.61 -0.76
N ALA A 189 -20.39 3.12 -1.61
CA ALA A 189 -19.89 2.40 -2.76
C ALA A 189 -19.11 1.14 -2.37
N ILE A 190 -18.18 1.23 -1.40
CA ILE A 190 -17.47 0.05 -0.82
C ILE A 190 -18.46 -0.98 -0.24
N LYS A 191 -19.50 -0.53 0.44
CA LYS A 191 -20.53 -1.42 0.98
C LYS A 191 -21.27 -2.19 -0.12
N LYS A 192 -21.57 -1.53 -1.25
CA LYS A 192 -22.15 -2.20 -2.44
C LYS A 192 -21.16 -3.22 -3.01
N SER A 193 -19.90 -2.85 -3.22
CA SER A 193 -18.86 -3.75 -3.67
C SER A 193 -18.80 -5.02 -2.80
N ARG A 194 -18.70 -4.86 -1.49
CA ARG A 194 -18.60 -5.97 -0.52
C ARG A 194 -19.86 -6.83 -0.40
N LYS A 195 -21.04 -6.29 -0.71
CA LYS A 195 -22.27 -7.07 -0.77
C LYS A 195 -22.24 -8.08 -1.92
N MET A 196 -21.57 -7.73 -3.01
CA MET A 196 -21.48 -8.53 -4.22
C MET A 196 -20.31 -9.51 -4.19
N HIS A 197 -19.16 -9.06 -3.66
CA HIS A 197 -17.95 -9.87 -3.54
C HIS A 197 -17.29 -9.68 -2.17
N LYS A 198 -17.11 -10.81 -1.43
CA LYS A 198 -16.54 -10.82 -0.07
C LYS A 198 -15.05 -11.14 -0.11
N GLY A 199 -14.26 -10.28 -0.74
CA GLY A 199 -12.81 -10.45 -0.80
C GLY A 199 -12.05 -9.40 0.04
N PRO A 200 -10.71 -9.50 0.07
CA PRO A 200 -9.85 -8.58 0.81
C PRO A 200 -9.77 -7.20 0.17
N ASN A 201 -9.87 -7.09 -1.17
CA ASN A 201 -9.63 -5.85 -1.90
C ASN A 201 -10.54 -4.69 -1.46
N ALA A 202 -11.84 -4.94 -1.30
CA ALA A 202 -12.76 -3.89 -0.84
C ALA A 202 -12.56 -3.50 0.64
N LEU A 203 -11.93 -4.36 1.47
CA LEU A 203 -11.51 -4.02 2.83
C LEU A 203 -10.25 -3.15 2.82
N ASP A 204 -9.30 -3.50 1.96
CA ASP A 204 -8.09 -2.72 1.71
C ASP A 204 -8.44 -1.31 1.20
N SER A 205 -9.30 -1.20 0.20
CA SER A 205 -9.77 0.10 -0.31
C SER A 205 -10.52 0.91 0.76
N ARG A 206 -11.34 0.25 1.59
CA ARG A 206 -11.99 0.91 2.73
C ARG A 206 -10.99 1.44 3.74
N SER A 207 -9.89 0.73 3.93
CA SER A 207 -8.78 1.14 4.78
C SER A 207 -8.10 2.39 4.22
N GLU A 208 -7.76 2.40 2.93
CA GLU A 208 -7.14 3.55 2.27
C GLU A 208 -8.03 4.80 2.33
N ILE A 209 -9.32 4.65 2.03
CA ILE A 209 -10.29 5.75 2.12
C ILE A 209 -10.37 6.29 3.55
N ALA A 210 -10.29 5.42 4.57
CA ALA A 210 -10.25 5.86 5.96
C ALA A 210 -8.96 6.61 6.30
N ALA A 211 -7.83 6.21 5.73
CA ALA A 211 -6.57 6.94 5.89
C ALA A 211 -6.60 8.31 5.18
N MET A 212 -7.20 8.40 3.99
CA MET A 212 -7.42 9.69 3.29
C MET A 212 -8.30 10.64 4.12
N GLU A 213 -9.31 10.10 4.82
CA GLU A 213 -10.17 10.84 5.76
C GLU A 213 -9.42 11.26 7.05
N GLY A 214 -8.19 10.77 7.27
CA GLY A 214 -7.42 10.95 8.50
C GLY A 214 -7.81 10.01 9.64
N ASN A 215 -8.71 9.06 9.41
CA ASN A 215 -9.18 8.10 10.42
C ASN A 215 -8.32 6.83 10.43
N TYR A 216 -7.11 6.95 10.94
CA TYR A 216 -6.14 5.85 10.96
C TYR A 216 -6.56 4.66 11.81
N GLN A 217 -7.36 4.85 12.87
CA GLN A 217 -7.89 3.72 13.65
C GLN A 217 -8.84 2.86 12.81
N LYS A 218 -9.72 3.49 12.03
CA LYS A 218 -10.61 2.79 11.10
C LYS A 218 -9.83 2.16 9.94
N ALA A 219 -8.78 2.84 9.46
CA ALA A 219 -7.87 2.31 8.46
C ALA A 219 -7.21 1.02 8.95
N LEU A 220 -6.56 1.05 10.10
CA LEU A 220 -5.90 -0.11 10.71
C LEU A 220 -6.86 -1.29 10.90
N ASN A 221 -8.05 -1.04 11.46
CA ASN A 221 -9.05 -2.09 11.71
C ASN A 221 -9.56 -2.77 10.42
N ASN A 222 -9.68 -2.03 9.31
CA ASN A 222 -10.08 -2.61 8.04
C ASN A 222 -8.92 -3.34 7.36
N GLN A 223 -7.70 -2.81 7.49
CA GLN A 223 -6.50 -3.44 6.93
C GLN A 223 -6.21 -4.80 7.59
N LEU A 224 -6.34 -4.90 8.91
CA LEU A 224 -6.23 -6.17 9.63
C LEU A 224 -7.22 -7.20 9.10
N LYS A 225 -8.48 -6.80 8.84
CA LYS A 225 -9.47 -7.69 8.24
C LYS A 225 -9.12 -8.10 6.80
N ALA A 226 -8.50 -7.22 6.01
CA ALA A 226 -8.02 -7.58 4.67
C ALA A 226 -6.91 -8.64 4.75
N VAL A 227 -5.99 -8.50 5.69
CA VAL A 227 -4.92 -9.47 5.95
C VAL A 227 -5.49 -10.82 6.41
N ASP A 228 -6.54 -10.85 7.24
CA ASP A 228 -7.19 -12.11 7.66
C ASP A 228 -7.74 -12.90 6.48
N TYR A 229 -8.22 -12.22 5.42
CA TYR A 229 -8.67 -12.88 4.18
C TYR A 229 -7.51 -13.38 3.31
N ALA A 230 -6.38 -12.68 3.30
CA ALA A 230 -5.28 -12.95 2.38
C ALA A 230 -3.92 -12.63 3.04
N SER A 231 -3.61 -13.36 4.12
CA SER A 231 -2.40 -13.18 4.92
C SER A 231 -1.09 -13.38 4.15
N PHE A 232 -1.14 -14.12 3.04
CA PHE A 232 0.00 -14.34 2.13
C PHE A 232 0.23 -13.18 1.14
N ALA A 233 -0.68 -12.19 1.06
CA ALA A 233 -0.60 -11.10 0.09
C ALA A 233 0.11 -9.88 0.70
N SER A 234 1.38 -9.71 0.39
CA SER A 234 2.20 -8.61 0.91
C SER A 234 1.62 -7.19 0.71
N PRO A 235 0.87 -6.86 -0.37
CA PRO A 235 0.26 -5.53 -0.51
C PRO A 235 -0.66 -5.16 0.65
N TYR A 236 -1.38 -6.14 1.22
CA TYR A 236 -2.27 -5.90 2.35
C TYR A 236 -1.50 -5.74 3.67
N GLN A 237 -0.37 -6.43 3.82
CA GLN A 237 0.47 -6.33 5.03
C GLN A 237 1.29 -5.05 5.06
N SER A 238 1.77 -4.57 3.92
CA SER A 238 2.72 -3.46 3.81
C SER A 238 2.20 -2.12 4.38
N LYS A 239 0.89 -1.92 4.41
CA LYS A 239 0.24 -0.70 4.93
C LYS A 239 0.08 -0.69 6.46
N LEU A 240 0.13 -1.87 7.10
CA LEU A 240 -0.10 -2.00 8.55
C LEU A 240 0.84 -1.15 9.41
N PRO A 241 2.18 -1.13 9.15
CA PRO A 241 3.09 -0.33 9.96
C PRO A 241 2.75 1.17 9.94
N THR A 242 2.44 1.72 8.76
CA THR A 242 2.07 3.12 8.60
C THR A 242 0.80 3.47 9.39
N TYR A 243 -0.23 2.65 9.29
CA TYR A 243 -1.48 2.89 10.02
C TYR A 243 -1.31 2.75 11.52
N TRP A 244 -0.57 1.72 11.97
CA TRP A 244 -0.28 1.51 13.37
C TRP A 244 0.51 2.69 13.97
N ARG A 245 1.53 3.18 13.27
CA ARG A 245 2.32 4.34 13.72
C ARG A 245 1.50 5.61 13.81
N ASN A 246 0.61 5.86 12.86
CA ASN A 246 -0.30 6.99 12.91
C ASN A 246 -1.27 6.91 14.12
N VAL A 247 -1.83 5.73 14.41
CA VAL A 247 -2.70 5.50 15.57
C VAL A 247 -1.95 5.75 16.88
N ASN A 248 -0.67 5.39 16.94
CA ASN A 248 0.16 5.47 18.15
C ASN A 248 1.12 6.67 18.13
N LYS A 249 0.87 7.68 17.30
CA LYS A 249 1.80 8.78 17.05
C LYS A 249 2.26 9.49 18.32
N GLU A 250 1.36 9.81 19.23
CA GLU A 250 1.72 10.50 20.49
C GLU A 250 2.61 9.64 21.39
N THR A 251 2.35 8.34 21.48
CA THR A 251 3.19 7.42 22.23
C THR A 251 4.57 7.28 21.56
N LEU A 252 4.58 7.22 20.24
CA LEU A 252 5.81 7.15 19.46
C LEU A 252 6.68 8.40 19.65
N MET A 253 6.09 9.59 19.65
CA MET A 253 6.81 10.84 19.93
C MET A 253 7.46 10.83 21.31
N LYS A 254 6.75 10.41 22.36
CA LYS A 254 7.31 10.29 23.73
C LYS A 254 8.45 9.29 23.80
N ASN A 255 8.32 8.15 23.13
CA ASN A 255 9.36 7.13 23.08
C ASN A 255 10.61 7.62 22.33
N LEU A 256 10.44 8.36 21.24
CA LEU A 256 11.55 8.94 20.48
C LEU A 256 12.25 10.06 21.23
N GLU A 257 11.50 10.90 21.96
CA GLU A 257 12.06 11.90 22.87
C GLU A 257 12.93 11.23 23.93
N GLN A 258 12.41 10.17 24.58
CA GLN A 258 13.19 9.44 25.58
C GLN A 258 14.41 8.77 24.96
N ALA A 259 14.26 8.11 23.80
CA ALA A 259 15.38 7.49 23.10
C ALA A 259 16.49 8.50 22.73
N GLN A 260 16.12 9.73 22.34
CA GLN A 260 17.11 10.79 22.10
C GLN A 260 17.84 11.23 23.38
N LYS A 261 17.14 11.27 24.52
CA LYS A 261 17.76 11.53 25.82
C LYS A 261 18.69 10.39 26.21
N ASP A 262 18.25 9.14 26.07
CA ASP A 262 19.06 7.95 26.35
C ASP A 262 20.34 7.89 25.50
N VAL A 263 20.25 8.28 24.22
CA VAL A 263 21.45 8.42 23.34
C VAL A 263 22.42 9.44 23.91
N GLN A 264 21.92 10.59 24.35
CA GLN A 264 22.76 11.65 24.90
C GLN A 264 23.38 11.23 26.24
N ASP A 265 22.61 10.62 27.10
CA ASP A 265 23.09 10.11 28.39
C ASP A 265 24.18 9.05 28.17
N ALA A 266 23.99 8.13 27.25
CA ALA A 266 24.98 7.12 26.87
C ALA A 266 26.30 7.75 26.38
N ILE A 267 26.23 8.86 25.65
CA ILE A 267 27.42 9.62 25.21
C ILE A 267 28.12 10.26 26.42
N LEU A 268 27.40 10.92 27.31
CA LEU A 268 27.93 11.60 28.48
C LEU A 268 28.59 10.63 29.49
N GLU A 269 27.97 9.47 29.66
CA GLU A 269 28.43 8.38 30.53
C GLU A 269 29.50 7.51 29.86
N LYS A 270 29.83 7.74 28.59
CA LYS A 270 30.72 6.90 27.78
C LYS A 270 30.31 5.43 27.74
N ASN A 271 28.97 5.18 27.71
CA ASN A 271 28.36 3.85 27.68
C ASN A 271 28.07 3.43 26.25
N ILE A 272 29.04 2.83 25.58
CA ILE A 272 28.94 2.42 24.19
C ILE A 272 27.88 1.35 23.96
N GLU A 273 27.69 0.44 24.91
CA GLU A 273 26.68 -0.66 24.76
C GLU A 273 25.26 -0.11 24.80
N GLU A 274 25.01 0.91 25.60
CA GLU A 274 23.71 1.61 25.62
C GLU A 274 23.50 2.41 24.34
N PHE A 275 24.50 3.17 23.89
CA PHE A 275 24.49 3.95 22.67
C PHE A 275 24.14 3.09 21.44
N LYS A 276 24.76 1.90 21.28
CA LYS A 276 24.55 0.97 20.18
C LYS A 276 23.10 0.47 20.07
N LYS A 277 22.31 0.57 21.13
CA LYS A 277 20.88 0.23 21.07
C LYS A 277 20.07 1.18 20.21
N TYR A 278 20.51 2.41 20.03
CA TYR A 278 19.77 3.49 19.39
C TYR A 278 20.34 3.95 18.04
N VAL A 279 21.51 3.48 17.64
CA VAL A 279 22.20 3.90 16.43
C VAL A 279 22.29 2.77 15.42
N THR A 280 22.51 3.12 14.16
CA THR A 280 22.92 2.18 13.11
C THR A 280 24.44 2.13 13.03
N ASP A 281 24.99 1.07 12.45
CA ASP A 281 26.43 0.88 12.32
C ASP A 281 27.11 1.98 11.48
N ASP A 282 26.34 2.61 10.59
CA ASP A 282 26.75 3.69 9.69
C ASP A 282 26.26 5.09 10.15
N MET A 283 25.94 5.25 11.43
CA MET A 283 25.56 6.54 11.98
C MET A 283 26.67 7.58 11.75
N GLN A 284 26.27 8.71 11.18
CA GLN A 284 27.11 9.87 11.00
C GLN A 284 26.66 11.00 11.94
N LEU A 285 27.58 11.51 12.76
CA LEU A 285 27.35 12.69 13.59
C LEU A 285 28.03 13.89 12.93
N VAL A 286 27.24 14.95 12.69
CA VAL A 286 27.77 16.24 12.24
C VAL A 286 27.75 17.20 13.42
N SER A 287 28.89 17.56 13.93
CA SER A 287 29.01 18.56 15.00
C SER A 287 29.28 19.93 14.41
N GLY A 288 28.37 20.85 14.64
CA GLY A 288 28.57 22.26 14.33
C GLY A 288 29.16 23.07 15.49
N ASP A 289 29.38 22.46 16.63
CA ASP A 289 29.75 23.16 17.87
C ASP A 289 31.12 23.80 17.82
N SER A 290 32.13 23.07 17.34
CA SER A 290 33.52 23.55 17.31
C SER A 290 34.04 23.82 15.90
N ASN A 291 33.51 23.09 14.90
CA ASN A 291 33.86 23.26 13.51
C ASN A 291 32.72 22.81 12.62
N LEU A 292 31.99 23.77 12.02
CA LEU A 292 30.84 23.55 11.12
C LEU A 292 31.20 22.78 9.84
N GLN A 293 32.47 22.47 9.60
CA GLN A 293 32.91 21.73 8.40
C GLN A 293 33.25 20.27 8.72
N ASP A 294 33.21 19.84 9.99
CA ASP A 294 33.58 18.49 10.38
C ASP A 294 32.38 17.56 10.32
N PHE A 295 32.54 16.48 9.55
CA PHE A 295 31.69 15.31 9.54
C PHE A 295 32.50 14.14 10.07
N TYR A 296 31.92 13.34 10.95
CA TYR A 296 32.58 12.13 11.43
C TYR A 296 31.57 11.04 11.78
N GLU A 297 31.97 9.81 11.57
CA GLU A 297 31.24 8.64 12.03
C GLU A 297 31.48 8.44 13.52
N PHE A 298 30.39 8.06 14.21
CA PHE A 298 30.50 7.71 15.62
C PHE A 298 30.93 6.26 15.73
N THR A 299 32.17 6.03 16.18
CA THR A 299 32.80 4.71 16.27
C THR A 299 33.14 4.38 17.73
N ASP A 300 33.49 3.12 18.00
CA ASP A 300 34.01 2.70 19.32
C ASP A 300 35.20 3.56 19.78
N ALA A 301 36.05 3.99 18.85
CA ALA A 301 37.16 4.90 19.13
C ALA A 301 36.70 6.30 19.59
N SER A 302 35.51 6.76 19.12
CA SER A 302 34.96 8.05 19.56
C SER A 302 34.56 8.03 21.03
N PHE A 303 34.08 6.91 21.56
CA PHE A 303 33.76 6.73 22.98
C PHE A 303 34.99 6.61 23.87
N SER A 304 36.10 6.09 23.33
CA SER A 304 37.34 5.88 24.05
C SER A 304 38.19 7.16 24.12
N ARG A 305 37.81 8.21 23.38
CA ARG A 305 38.57 9.46 23.38
C ARG A 305 38.45 10.16 24.73
N GLU A 306 39.54 10.57 25.30
CA GLU A 306 39.57 11.43 26.49
C GLU A 306 38.94 12.78 26.13
N SER A 307 38.05 13.26 26.99
CA SER A 307 37.46 14.59 26.89
C SER A 307 38.20 15.52 27.83
N ASN A 308 38.54 16.72 27.38
CA ASN A 308 39.13 17.76 28.23
C ASN A 308 38.03 18.65 28.86
N ILE A 309 36.80 18.20 28.83
CA ILE A 309 35.65 18.90 29.43
C ILE A 309 34.92 17.95 30.39
N ASN A 310 34.40 18.54 31.47
CA ASN A 310 33.50 17.87 32.42
C ASN A 310 32.15 18.56 32.41
N TRP A 311 31.12 17.83 32.09
CA TRP A 311 29.75 18.37 32.08
C TRP A 311 29.27 18.59 33.51
N ASN A 312 28.75 19.82 33.79
CA ASN A 312 28.07 20.15 35.02
C ASN A 312 26.57 19.90 34.91
N SER A 313 25.99 20.17 33.73
CA SER A 313 24.61 19.90 33.37
C SER A 313 24.49 19.78 31.86
N PHE A 314 23.50 19.01 31.43
CA PHE A 314 23.13 18.85 29.99
C PHE A 314 21.67 18.43 29.88
N ASP A 315 20.81 19.30 29.40
CA ASP A 315 19.37 19.08 29.31
C ASP A 315 18.87 19.25 27.86
N LEU A 316 18.10 18.27 27.38
CA LEU A 316 17.40 18.35 26.10
C LEU A 316 15.96 18.81 26.31
N ARG A 317 15.52 19.79 25.49
CA ARG A 317 14.19 20.39 25.62
C ARG A 317 13.57 20.80 24.30
N ASP A 318 12.26 21.09 24.32
CA ASP A 318 11.49 21.69 23.22
C ASP A 318 11.57 20.85 21.94
N PHE A 319 11.25 19.55 22.07
CA PHE A 319 11.25 18.62 20.95
C PHE A 319 10.12 18.92 19.97
N ASP A 320 10.44 18.95 18.67
CA ASP A 320 9.48 18.93 17.56
C ASP A 320 9.75 17.74 16.63
N PHE A 321 8.71 17.24 15.96
CA PHE A 321 8.74 15.98 15.22
C PHE A 321 8.15 16.15 13.82
N SER A 322 8.96 15.91 12.80
CA SER A 322 8.54 15.92 11.40
C SER A 322 8.65 14.51 10.81
N PHE A 323 7.53 13.80 10.72
CA PHE A 323 7.48 12.45 10.17
C PHE A 323 7.39 12.44 8.65
N SER A 324 7.99 11.42 8.00
CA SER A 324 7.73 11.08 6.62
C SER A 324 6.25 10.66 6.41
N PRO A 325 5.70 10.79 5.19
CA PRO A 325 4.30 10.40 4.92
C PRO A 325 3.95 8.96 5.30
N ASP A 326 4.90 8.04 5.17
CA ASP A 326 4.74 6.62 5.54
C ASP A 326 5.09 6.33 6.99
N MET A 327 5.46 7.35 7.77
CA MET A 327 5.86 7.25 9.16
C MET A 327 7.09 6.35 9.40
N SER A 328 7.91 6.09 8.37
CA SER A 328 9.11 5.25 8.49
C SER A 328 10.37 6.04 8.91
N MET A 329 10.33 7.36 8.79
CA MET A 329 11.39 8.28 9.17
C MET A 329 10.83 9.46 9.93
N VAL A 330 11.60 10.02 10.85
CA VAL A 330 11.29 11.26 11.56
C VAL A 330 12.54 12.11 11.72
N ILE A 331 12.39 13.41 11.56
CA ILE A 331 13.36 14.42 11.97
C ILE A 331 12.91 14.96 13.31
N LEU A 332 13.75 14.83 14.34
CA LEU A 332 13.59 15.49 15.62
C LEU A 332 14.39 16.78 15.58
N THR A 333 13.79 17.87 16.03
CA THR A 333 14.51 19.11 16.33
C THR A 333 14.33 19.44 17.80
N PHE A 334 15.38 19.91 18.45
CA PHE A 334 15.38 20.17 19.88
C PHE A 334 16.49 21.16 20.27
N TYR A 335 16.42 21.66 21.49
CA TYR A 335 17.47 22.45 22.09
C TYR A 335 18.19 21.62 23.15
N ALA A 336 19.49 21.90 23.33
CA ALA A 336 20.27 21.40 24.42
C ALA A 336 20.95 22.59 25.14
N ASP A 337 20.71 22.69 26.42
CA ASP A 337 21.33 23.70 27.27
C ASP A 337 22.04 23.02 28.43
N GLY A 338 23.13 23.65 28.89
CA GLY A 338 23.90 23.11 29.98
C GLY A 338 25.12 23.97 30.32
N SER A 339 26.06 23.36 31.02
CA SER A 339 27.34 23.97 31.28
C SER A 339 28.43 22.91 31.46
N TYR A 340 29.64 23.28 31.18
CA TYR A 340 30.81 22.44 31.39
C TYR A 340 32.00 23.22 31.93
N THR A 341 32.96 22.53 32.54
CA THR A 341 34.26 23.05 32.92
C THR A 341 35.35 22.40 32.05
N ARG A 342 36.49 23.06 31.89
CA ARG A 342 37.68 22.46 31.25
C ARG A 342 38.56 21.85 32.30
N ASP A 343 39.30 20.81 31.91
CA ASP A 343 40.29 20.23 32.79
C ASP A 343 41.28 21.28 33.31
N GLY A 344 41.46 21.30 34.62
CA GLY A 344 42.32 22.25 35.30
C GLY A 344 41.75 23.67 35.47
N SER A 345 40.44 23.87 35.20
CA SER A 345 39.74 25.13 35.41
C SER A 345 38.43 24.91 36.16
N ASP A 346 38.14 25.81 37.12
CA ASP A 346 36.85 25.84 37.83
C ASP A 346 35.84 26.78 37.14
N GLU A 347 36.18 27.38 36.00
CA GLU A 347 35.31 28.27 35.26
C GLU A 347 34.23 27.49 34.55
N SER A 348 32.96 27.75 34.91
CA SER A 348 31.80 27.16 34.26
C SER A 348 31.47 27.91 32.96
N ILE A 349 31.44 27.18 31.85
CA ILE A 349 31.16 27.70 30.52
C ILE A 349 29.74 27.29 30.17
N ALA A 350 28.89 28.28 29.82
CA ALA A 350 27.53 28.00 29.37
C ALA A 350 27.54 27.36 28.00
N TYR A 351 26.72 26.32 27.85
CA TYR A 351 26.51 25.62 26.60
C TYR A 351 25.07 25.80 26.14
N SER A 352 24.84 26.19 24.89
CA SER A 352 23.53 26.27 24.27
C SER A 352 23.65 25.93 22.81
N THR A 353 22.93 24.91 22.39
CA THR A 353 22.90 24.42 21.00
C THR A 353 21.50 24.06 20.57
N ARG A 354 21.25 24.16 19.27
CA ARG A 354 20.10 23.55 18.61
C ARG A 354 20.56 22.31 17.88
N ALA A 355 19.74 21.28 17.87
CA ALA A 355 20.08 20.06 17.19
C ALA A 355 18.94 19.57 16.29
N SER A 356 19.31 18.79 15.31
CA SER A 356 18.38 17.95 14.58
C SER A 356 18.93 16.54 14.45
N SER A 357 18.09 15.54 14.69
CA SER A 357 18.45 14.15 14.48
C SER A 357 17.45 13.46 13.56
N VAL A 358 17.95 12.55 12.74
CA VAL A 358 17.16 11.73 11.82
C VAL A 358 17.07 10.33 12.38
N TRP A 359 15.85 9.87 12.59
CA TRP A 359 15.53 8.53 13.07
C TRP A 359 14.77 7.76 12.01
N ILE A 360 15.11 6.48 11.83
CA ILE A 360 14.46 5.56 10.92
C ILE A 360 13.88 4.37 11.67
N ALA A 361 12.75 3.87 11.19
CA ALA A 361 12.15 2.64 11.69
C ALA A 361 12.85 1.43 11.07
N THR A 362 13.33 0.52 11.92
CA THR A 362 13.95 -0.75 11.53
C THR A 362 13.20 -1.91 12.16
N ASP A 363 13.53 -3.14 11.79
CA ASP A 363 12.97 -4.35 12.41
C ASP A 363 13.31 -4.46 13.91
N ASN A 364 14.40 -3.80 14.35
CA ASN A 364 14.87 -3.77 15.73
C ASN A 364 14.48 -2.48 16.49
N GLY A 365 13.45 -1.76 16.01
CA GLY A 365 13.01 -0.50 16.59
C GLY A 365 13.53 0.73 15.85
N TRP A 366 13.37 1.89 16.47
CA TRP A 366 13.85 3.15 15.91
C TRP A 366 15.33 3.35 16.16
N LYS A 367 16.05 3.77 15.12
CA LYS A 367 17.49 4.03 15.15
C LYS A 367 17.79 5.42 14.60
N THR A 368 18.68 6.15 15.26
CA THR A 368 19.21 7.40 14.71
C THR A 368 20.32 7.12 13.70
N VAL A 369 20.28 7.81 12.58
CA VAL A 369 21.28 7.70 11.49
C VAL A 369 22.07 8.98 11.30
N HIS A 370 21.62 10.08 11.89
CA HIS A 370 22.29 11.38 11.77
C HIS A 370 21.89 12.31 12.89
N THR A 371 22.84 13.09 13.40
CA THR A 371 22.59 14.20 14.32
C THR A 371 23.48 15.38 13.94
N ASN A 372 22.91 16.57 13.90
CA ASN A 372 23.61 17.82 13.67
C ASN A 372 23.39 18.79 14.83
N TRP A 373 24.46 19.38 15.32
CA TRP A 373 24.50 20.35 16.41
C TRP A 373 24.96 21.71 15.93
N ALA A 374 24.38 22.78 16.40
CA ALA A 374 24.76 24.14 16.05
C ALA A 374 24.51 25.11 17.20
N PRO A 375 25.55 25.83 17.69
CA PRO A 375 25.40 26.82 18.77
C PRO A 375 24.36 27.89 18.44
N TYR A 376 23.69 28.41 19.47
CA TYR A 376 22.75 29.52 19.33
C TYR A 376 22.82 30.46 20.54
N GLY A 377 22.21 31.69 20.39
CA GLY A 377 21.99 32.61 21.52
C GLY A 377 23.26 33.12 22.19
N GLY A 378 24.43 33.04 21.54
CA GLY A 378 25.71 33.42 22.11
C GLY A 378 26.35 32.36 23.01
N GLY A 379 25.76 31.15 23.08
CA GLY A 379 26.35 30.00 23.73
C GLY A 379 27.64 29.56 23.03
N SER A 380 28.59 29.05 23.78
CA SER A 380 29.78 28.42 23.22
C SER A 380 29.49 26.98 22.85
N GLY A 381 30.00 26.54 21.69
CA GLY A 381 30.08 25.13 21.38
C GLY A 381 31.19 24.42 22.17
N ILE A 382 31.28 23.09 22.01
CA ILE A 382 32.42 22.33 22.56
C ILE A 382 33.65 22.68 21.76
N PRO A 383 34.75 23.16 22.42
CA PRO A 383 35.97 23.47 21.72
C PRO A 383 36.59 22.22 21.11
N LYS A 384 37.21 22.37 19.94
CA LYS A 384 38.00 21.32 19.34
C LYS A 384 39.14 20.93 20.30
N ILE A 385 39.25 19.64 20.56
CA ILE A 385 40.34 19.05 21.34
C ILE A 385 41.58 18.93 20.45
#